data_e9fc795e3867b0af68a8b69ec159021a
#
_entry.id   e9fc795e3867b0af68a8b69ec159021a
#
_cell.length_a   1.000
_cell.length_b   1.000
_cell.length_c   1.000
_cell.angle_alpha   90.00
_cell.angle_beta   90.00
_cell.angle_gamma   90.00
#
_symmetry.space_group_name_H-M   'P 1'
#
loop_
_entity.id
_entity.type
_entity.pdbx_description
1 polymer ?
#
loop_
_entity_poly.entity_id
_entity_poly.type
_entity_poly.pdbx_seq_one_letter_code
_entity_poly.pdbx_strand_id
1 'polypeptide(L)' 'MTTRLKITQTRSLIGRPKPQRDTIRALGLKHIRDVVLQDDRPEIRGMVFKVSHLVKIGRAHV' A
#
# COMPACT_ATOMS: atom_id res chain seq x y z
N MET A 1 4.16 10.50 -19.57
CA MET A 1 4.68 10.10 -18.26
C MET A 1 3.59 9.44 -17.46
N THR A 2 3.94 8.39 -16.75
CA THR A 2 2.98 7.61 -15.97
C THR A 2 3.03 8.06 -14.52
N THR A 3 1.85 8.35 -13.95
CA THR A 3 1.73 8.64 -12.52
C THR A 3 1.62 7.32 -11.78
N ARG A 4 2.44 7.13 -10.76
CA ARG A 4 2.40 5.95 -9.90
C ARG A 4 2.08 6.35 -8.48
N LEU A 5 1.49 5.43 -7.75
CA LEU A 5 1.23 5.60 -6.33
C LEU A 5 2.44 5.12 -5.54
N LYS A 6 2.95 5.98 -4.69
CA LYS A 6 4.00 5.63 -3.74
C LYS A 6 3.33 5.24 -2.43
N ILE A 7 3.40 3.97 -2.08
CA ILE A 7 2.73 3.42 -0.93
C ILE A 7 3.77 3.10 0.14
N THR A 8 3.64 3.70 1.30
CA THR A 8 4.57 3.50 2.41
C THR A 8 3.81 2.87 3.56
N GLN A 9 4.28 1.75 4.07
CA GLN A 9 3.69 1.13 5.26
C GLN A 9 4.11 1.91 6.49
N THR A 10 3.16 2.49 7.18
CA THR A 10 3.42 3.33 8.37
C THR A 10 3.14 2.63 9.68
N ARG A 11 2.41 1.50 9.63
CA ARG A 11 2.01 0.75 10.83
C ARG A 11 2.40 -0.70 10.70
N SER A 12 2.68 -1.34 11.84
CA SER A 12 2.97 -2.77 11.90
C SER A 12 1.73 -3.59 11.57
N LEU A 13 1.95 -4.78 11.00
CA LEU A 13 0.89 -5.73 10.72
C LEU A 13 0.58 -6.64 11.92
N ILE A 14 1.37 -6.55 12.98
CA ILE A 14 1.17 -7.37 14.18
C ILE A 14 -0.17 -7.00 14.81
N GLY A 15 -1.00 -8.01 15.06
CA GLY A 15 -2.31 -7.80 15.65
C GLY A 15 -3.39 -7.38 14.66
N ARG A 16 -3.08 -7.30 13.37
CA ARG A 16 -4.08 -6.95 12.36
C ARG A 16 -4.77 -8.18 11.80
N PRO A 17 -6.05 -8.08 11.39
CA PRO A 17 -6.76 -9.20 10.77
C PRO A 17 -6.04 -9.72 9.54
N LYS A 18 -6.17 -11.01 9.27
CA LYS A 18 -5.53 -11.65 8.12
C LYS A 18 -5.87 -10.98 6.78
N PRO A 19 -7.15 -10.61 6.51
CA PRO A 19 -7.46 -9.95 5.23
C PRO A 19 -6.66 -8.66 5.00
N GLN A 20 -6.43 -7.88 6.06
CA GLN A 20 -5.62 -6.67 5.94
C GLN A 20 -4.17 -6.99 5.67
N ARG A 21 -3.62 -8.00 6.36
CA ARG A 21 -2.25 -8.44 6.12
C ARG A 21 -2.06 -8.95 4.70
N ASP A 22 -3.02 -9.72 4.21
CA ASP A 22 -2.97 -10.24 2.84
C ASP A 22 -3.00 -9.11 1.82
N THR A 23 -3.81 -8.08 2.05
CA THR A 23 -3.86 -6.91 1.17
C THR A 23 -2.53 -6.18 1.13
N ILE A 24 -1.90 -5.98 2.28
CA ILE A 24 -0.59 -5.31 2.36
C ILE A 24 0.46 -6.12 1.60
N ARG A 25 0.45 -7.44 1.75
CA ARG A 25 1.39 -8.32 1.03
C ARG A 25 1.14 -8.27 -0.48
N ALA A 26 -0.12 -8.22 -0.89
CA ALA A 26 -0.46 -8.13 -2.32
C ALA A 26 0.02 -6.82 -2.92
N LEU A 27 0.10 -5.76 -2.13
CA LEU A 27 0.67 -4.49 -2.57
C LEU A 27 2.19 -4.55 -2.70
N GLY A 28 2.83 -5.54 -2.10
CA GLY A 28 4.28 -5.70 -2.15
C GLY A 28 5.01 -5.20 -0.93
N LEU A 29 4.29 -4.76 0.10
CA LEU A 29 4.90 -4.28 1.34
C LEU A 29 5.19 -5.46 2.27
N LYS A 30 6.37 -5.46 2.88
CA LYS A 30 6.82 -6.55 3.76
C LYS A 30 7.05 -6.10 5.19
N HIS A 31 7.51 -4.88 5.38
CA HIS A 31 7.92 -4.37 6.69
C HIS A 31 7.36 -2.98 6.89
N ILE A 32 7.33 -2.56 8.15
CA ILE A 32 7.03 -1.16 8.47
C ILE A 32 8.07 -0.26 7.80
N ARG A 33 7.61 0.86 7.28
CA ARG A 33 8.41 1.82 6.50
C ARG A 33 8.83 1.31 5.11
N ASP A 34 8.36 0.14 4.72
CA ASP A 34 8.61 -0.34 3.36
C ASP A 34 7.85 0.53 2.37
N VAL A 35 8.44 0.73 1.19
CA VAL A 35 7.88 1.60 0.16
C VAL A 35 7.79 0.82 -1.15
N VAL A 36 6.66 0.93 -1.82
CA VAL A 36 6.47 0.34 -3.15
C VAL A 36 5.86 1.36 -4.07
N LEU A 37 6.14 1.23 -5.36
CA LEU A 37 5.50 2.01 -6.41
C LEU A 37 4.55 1.09 -7.15
N GLN A 38 3.29 1.50 -7.24
CA GLN A 38 2.25 0.76 -7.94
C GLN A 38 1.58 1.65 -8.96
N ASP A 39 1.11 1.04 -10.05
CA ASP A 39 0.35 1.78 -11.04
C ASP A 39 -0.93 2.33 -10.43
N ASP A 40 -1.31 3.51 -10.90
CA ASP A 40 -2.54 4.14 -10.44
C ASP A 40 -3.74 3.50 -11.14
N ARG A 41 -4.20 2.39 -10.61
CA ARG A 41 -5.31 1.61 -11.14
C ARG A 41 -6.43 1.50 -10.11
N PRO A 42 -7.68 1.34 -10.55
CA PRO A 42 -8.80 1.18 -9.62
C PRO A 42 -8.63 0.01 -8.66
N GLU A 43 -8.05 -1.11 -9.10
CA GLU A 43 -7.82 -2.27 -8.24
C GLU A 43 -6.83 -1.92 -7.12
N ILE A 44 -5.76 -1.22 -7.46
CA ILE A 44 -4.76 -0.80 -6.49
C ILE A 44 -5.35 0.20 -5.51
N ARG A 45 -6.13 1.15 -6.02
CA ARG A 45 -6.80 2.13 -5.15
C ARG A 45 -7.76 1.45 -4.17
N GLY A 46 -8.49 0.44 -4.62
CA GLY A 46 -9.38 -0.33 -3.76
C GLY A 46 -8.64 -1.05 -2.65
N MET A 47 -7.51 -1.67 -2.97
CA MET A 47 -6.66 -2.34 -1.99
C MET A 47 -6.10 -1.33 -0.97
N VAL A 48 -5.61 -0.20 -1.44
CA VAL A 48 -5.08 0.85 -0.59
C VAL A 48 -6.15 1.39 0.34
N PHE A 49 -7.36 1.58 -0.16
CA PHE A 49 -8.47 2.08 0.64
C PHE A 49 -8.76 1.16 1.83
N LYS A 50 -8.72 -0.15 1.61
CA LYS A 50 -8.97 -1.13 2.67
C LYS A 50 -7.95 -1.06 3.80
N VAL A 51 -6.73 -0.63 3.50
CA VAL A 51 -5.63 -0.57 4.47
C VAL A 51 -5.10 0.85 4.64
N SER A 52 -5.91 1.84 4.33
CA SER A 52 -5.48 3.24 4.36
C SER A 52 -4.99 3.69 5.74
N HIS A 53 -5.47 3.05 6.81
CA HIS A 53 -5.02 3.32 8.16
C HIS A 53 -3.64 2.72 8.48
N LEU A 54 -3.11 1.88 7.59
CA LEU A 54 -1.82 1.21 7.78
C LEU A 54 -0.74 1.75 6.84
N VAL A 55 -1.12 2.53 5.84
CA VAL A 55 -0.20 3.01 4.83
C VAL A 55 -0.40 4.50 4.58
N LYS A 56 0.63 5.12 4.01
CA LYS A 56 0.58 6.51 3.55
C LYS A 56 0.78 6.52 2.05
N ILE A 57 -0.04 7.30 1.36
CA ILE A 57 -0.03 7.34 -0.09
C ILE A 57 0.51 8.68 -0.56
N GLY A 58 1.45 8.61 -1.50
CA GLY A 58 1.92 9.76 -2.23
C GLY A 58 1.80 9.49 -3.72
N ARG A 59 2.04 10.49 -4.54
CA ARG A 59 2.11 10.34 -5.98
C ARG A 59 3.53 10.54 -6.44
N ALA A 60 3.99 9.66 -7.33
CA ALA A 60 5.29 9.78 -7.97
C ALA A 60 5.09 9.84 -9.47
N HIS A 61 5.77 10.75 -10.12
CA HIS A 61 5.82 10.83 -11.57
C HIS A 61 7.09 10.15 -12.05
N VAL A 62 6.92 9.23 -12.99
CA VAL A 62 8.04 8.45 -13.52
C VAL A 62 8.14 8.63 -15.02
#